data_ebf268f0eea47dc413dfacff55f78c73
#
_entry.id   ebf268f0eea47dc413dfacff55f78c73
#
_cell.length_a   1.000
_cell.length_b   1.000
_cell.length_c   1.000
_cell.angle_alpha   90.00
_cell.angle_beta   90.00
_cell.angle_gamma   90.00
#
_symmetry.space_group_name_H-M   'P 1'
#
loop_
_entity.id
_entity.type
_entity.pdbx_description
1 polymer ?
#
loop_
_entity_poly.entity_id
_entity_poly.type
_entity_poly.pdbx_seq_one_letter_code
_entity_poly.pdbx_strand_id
1 'polypeptide(L)'
;MNILLTSAGRRGYLVKYFREALSGKGFVHVGNSSPVSPAFAYADYHVVTPLIYDDNYIPFLLQYCKKNDIKAIISLFDIDLYVLASHKKEFSDNGITVIVSDTDVI
;
A
#
# COMPACT_ATOMS: atom_id res chain seq x y z
N MET A 1 -12.22 -0.19 -8.12
CA MET A 1 -10.76 -0.35 -8.09
C MET A 1 -10.29 -0.45 -6.67
N ASN A 2 -9.57 -1.50 -6.35
CA ASN A 2 -9.01 -1.68 -5.00
C ASN A 2 -7.59 -1.17 -4.96
N ILE A 3 -7.24 -0.46 -3.90
CA ILE A 3 -5.89 0.07 -3.69
C ILE A 3 -5.33 -0.38 -2.36
N LEU A 4 -4.01 -0.42 -2.27
CA LEU A 4 -3.29 -0.73 -1.04
C LEU A 4 -2.42 0.47 -0.66
N LEU A 5 -2.64 1.00 0.52
CA LEU A 5 -1.81 2.05 1.10
C LEU A 5 -0.81 1.39 2.04
N THR A 6 0.47 1.61 1.82
CA THR A 6 1.52 1.01 2.64
C THR A 6 2.10 2.02 3.61
N SER A 7 2.52 1.53 4.76
CA SER A 7 3.21 2.34 5.77
C SER A 7 2.43 3.57 6.19
N ALA A 8 1.11 3.43 6.28
CA ALA A 8 0.24 4.56 6.63
C ALA A 8 0.48 5.10 8.04
N GLY A 9 0.90 4.24 8.98
CA GLY A 9 1.24 4.65 10.33
C GLY A 9 0.11 5.39 11.01
N ARG A 10 0.32 6.69 11.26
CA ARG A 10 -0.67 7.56 11.91
C ARG A 10 -1.45 8.44 10.91
N ARG A 11 -1.31 8.19 9.62
CA ARG A 11 -1.91 9.02 8.58
C ARG A 11 -3.31 8.56 8.20
N GLY A 12 -4.14 8.31 9.21
CA GLY A 12 -5.53 7.89 8.98
C GLY A 12 -6.33 8.87 8.14
N TYR A 13 -6.00 10.16 8.19
CA TYR A 13 -6.67 11.18 7.37
C TYR A 13 -6.47 10.94 5.87
N LEU A 14 -5.31 10.41 5.47
CA LEU A 14 -5.07 10.05 4.06
C LEU A 14 -5.88 8.83 3.66
N VAL A 15 -5.98 7.85 4.54
CA VAL A 15 -6.82 6.67 4.29
C VAL A 15 -8.27 7.10 4.06
N LYS A 16 -8.77 7.96 4.92
CA LYS A 16 -10.13 8.49 4.80
C LYS A 16 -10.32 9.24 3.48
N TYR A 17 -9.33 10.03 3.09
CA TYR A 17 -9.37 10.75 1.81
C TYR A 17 -9.52 9.80 0.63
N PHE A 18 -8.73 8.72 0.60
CA PHE A 18 -8.80 7.76 -0.49
C PHE A 18 -10.12 6.99 -0.51
N ARG A 19 -10.67 6.68 0.66
CA ARG A 19 -11.99 6.04 0.72
C ARG A 19 -13.05 6.94 0.11
N GLU A 20 -13.03 8.23 0.44
CA GLU A 20 -13.96 9.21 -0.12
C GLU A 20 -13.76 9.36 -1.63
N ALA A 21 -12.50 9.37 -2.08
CA ALA A 21 -12.18 9.50 -3.50
C ALA A 21 -12.69 8.31 -4.31
N LEU A 22 -12.63 7.08 -3.77
CA LEU A 22 -13.15 5.91 -4.45
C LEU A 22 -14.68 5.84 -4.44
N SER A 23 -15.30 6.39 -3.40
CA SER A 23 -16.74 6.59 -3.32
C SER A 23 -17.57 5.37 -3.73
N GLY A 24 -17.22 4.21 -3.18
CA GLY A 24 -17.94 2.96 -3.45
C GLY A 24 -17.51 2.22 -4.71
N LYS A 25 -16.57 2.76 -5.48
CA LYS A 25 -16.05 2.12 -6.70
C LYS A 25 -14.90 1.17 -6.43
N GLY A 26 -14.55 0.97 -5.17
CA GLY A 26 -13.47 0.09 -4.78
C GLY A 26 -13.23 0.18 -3.28
N PHE A 27 -12.26 -0.58 -2.80
CA PHE A 27 -11.93 -0.65 -1.39
C PHE A 27 -10.51 -0.19 -1.13
N VAL A 28 -10.31 0.44 0.01
CA VAL A 28 -8.99 0.85 0.48
C VAL A 28 -8.49 -0.19 1.48
N HIS A 29 -7.39 -0.82 1.12
CA HIS A 29 -6.65 -1.72 2.01
C HIS A 29 -5.47 -0.95 2.60
N VAL A 30 -5.15 -1.20 3.85
CA VAL A 30 -3.98 -0.59 4.50
C VAL A 30 -3.06 -1.70 4.99
N GLY A 31 -1.79 -1.61 4.63
CA GLY A 31 -0.75 -2.50 5.11
C GLY A 31 0.23 -1.75 6.01
N ASN A 32 0.57 -2.35 7.12
CA ASN A 32 1.58 -1.80 8.02
C ASN A 32 2.19 -2.95 8.83
N SER A 33 3.45 -2.80 9.23
CA SER A 33 4.13 -3.83 10.00
C SER A 33 3.69 -3.88 11.46
N SER A 34 3.10 -2.81 11.97
CA SER A 34 2.57 -2.79 13.34
C SER A 34 1.10 -3.20 13.37
N PRO A 35 0.71 -4.17 14.21
CA PRO A 35 -0.69 -4.58 14.30
C PRO A 35 -1.60 -3.53 14.96
N VAL A 36 -1.01 -2.50 15.56
CA VAL A 36 -1.76 -1.46 16.28
C VAL A 36 -1.74 -0.11 15.53
N SER A 37 -1.53 -0.13 14.24
CA SER A 37 -1.49 1.10 13.45
C SER A 37 -2.83 1.84 13.52
N PRO A 38 -2.84 3.12 13.92
CA PRO A 38 -4.08 3.91 13.96
C PRO A 38 -4.78 4.02 12.61
N ALA A 39 -4.03 3.97 11.51
CA ALA A 39 -4.62 4.07 10.18
C ALA A 39 -5.54 2.89 9.84
N PHE A 40 -5.39 1.75 10.51
CA PHE A 40 -6.25 0.60 10.29
C PHE A 40 -7.72 0.91 10.57
N ALA A 41 -8.00 1.80 11.51
CA ALA A 41 -9.37 2.15 11.87
C ALA A 41 -10.14 2.83 10.73
N TYR A 42 -9.45 3.40 9.77
CA TYR A 42 -10.06 4.13 8.65
C TYR A 42 -10.12 3.31 7.35
N ALA A 43 -9.51 2.14 7.33
CA ALA A 43 -9.45 1.31 6.12
C ALA A 43 -10.70 0.44 5.99
N ASP A 44 -11.03 0.07 4.75
CA ASP A 44 -12.04 -0.97 4.53
C ASP A 44 -11.50 -2.33 4.97
N TYR A 45 -10.23 -2.60 4.67
CA TYR A 45 -9.51 -3.81 5.07
C TYR A 45 -8.11 -3.43 5.49
N HIS A 46 -7.52 -4.20 6.36
CA HIS A 46 -6.14 -3.99 6.76
C HIS A 46 -5.39 -5.31 6.85
N VAL A 47 -4.06 -5.23 6.77
CA VAL A 47 -3.19 -6.39 6.86
C VAL A 47 -1.90 -6.00 7.57
N VAL A 48 -1.41 -6.88 8.42
CA VAL A 48 -0.09 -6.71 9.03
C VAL A 48 0.94 -7.30 8.08
N THR A 49 1.86 -6.46 7.62
CA THR A 49 2.89 -6.87 6.66
C THR A 49 4.18 -7.27 7.36
N PRO A 50 5.07 -8.02 6.70
CA PRO A 50 6.45 -8.13 7.18
C PRO A 50 7.11 -6.77 7.26
N LEU A 51 8.26 -6.69 7.91
CA LEU A 51 9.04 -5.47 7.92
C LEU A 51 9.54 -5.15 6.50
N ILE A 52 9.71 -3.87 6.21
CA ILE A 52 10.03 -3.38 4.86
C ILE A 52 11.30 -4.02 4.29
N TYR A 53 12.30 -4.27 5.12
CA TYR A 53 13.56 -4.86 4.69
C TYR A 53 13.60 -6.38 4.80
N ASP A 54 12.49 -7.01 5.17
CA ASP A 54 12.36 -8.46 5.20
C ASP A 54 12.28 -8.98 3.76
N ASP A 55 12.98 -10.10 3.49
CA ASP A 55 12.97 -10.71 2.17
C ASP A 55 11.57 -11.13 1.72
N ASN A 56 10.67 -11.31 2.67
CA ASN A 56 9.29 -11.71 2.39
C ASN A 56 8.38 -10.53 2.09
N TYR A 57 8.84 -9.27 2.24
CA TYR A 57 7.99 -8.10 2.11
C TYR A 57 7.35 -8.00 0.71
N ILE A 58 8.17 -8.01 -0.33
CA ILE A 58 7.70 -7.89 -1.71
C ILE A 58 6.85 -9.11 -2.13
N PRO A 59 7.30 -10.36 -1.90
CA PRO A 59 6.45 -11.51 -2.20
C PRO A 59 5.11 -11.48 -1.47
N PHE A 60 5.11 -11.04 -0.21
CA PHE A 60 3.87 -10.89 0.56
C PHE A 60 2.91 -9.91 -0.09
N LEU A 61 3.40 -8.72 -0.48
CA LEU A 61 2.57 -7.70 -1.11
C LEU A 61 2.03 -8.16 -2.46
N LEU A 62 2.86 -8.82 -3.27
CA LEU A 62 2.43 -9.36 -4.56
C LEU A 62 1.28 -10.35 -4.38
N GLN A 63 1.44 -11.28 -3.45
CA GLN A 63 0.42 -12.29 -3.18
C GLN A 63 -0.86 -11.67 -2.64
N TYR A 64 -0.73 -10.75 -1.70
CA TYR A 64 -1.88 -10.04 -1.13
C TYR A 64 -2.66 -9.27 -2.21
N CYS A 65 -1.95 -8.56 -3.07
CA CYS A 65 -2.57 -7.78 -4.12
C CYS A 65 -3.29 -8.67 -5.13
N LYS A 66 -2.71 -9.81 -5.50
CA LYS A 66 -3.36 -10.75 -6.41
C LYS A 66 -4.62 -11.34 -5.78
N LYS A 67 -4.55 -11.72 -4.52
CA LYS A 67 -5.66 -12.34 -3.81
C LYS A 67 -6.85 -11.38 -3.65
N ASN A 68 -6.57 -10.10 -3.46
CA ASN A 68 -7.59 -9.09 -3.17
C ASN A 68 -7.89 -8.17 -4.35
N ASP A 69 -7.40 -8.51 -5.54
CA ASP A 69 -7.62 -7.73 -6.76
C ASP A 69 -7.19 -6.27 -6.61
N ILE A 70 -6.06 -6.05 -5.95
CA ILE A 70 -5.47 -4.72 -5.79
C ILE A 70 -4.84 -4.30 -7.11
N LYS A 71 -5.16 -3.10 -7.59
CA LYS A 71 -4.65 -2.59 -8.85
C LYS A 71 -3.58 -1.52 -8.68
N ALA A 72 -3.49 -0.92 -7.52
CA ALA A 72 -2.49 0.11 -7.25
C ALA A 72 -2.00 0.04 -5.81
N ILE A 73 -0.71 0.27 -5.63
CA ILE A 73 -0.07 0.42 -4.33
C ILE A 73 0.41 1.85 -4.22
N ILE A 74 0.08 2.51 -3.12
CA ILE A 74 0.51 3.88 -2.84
C ILE A 74 1.29 3.87 -1.54
N SER A 75 2.57 4.23 -1.61
CA SER A 75 3.40 4.36 -0.43
C SER A 75 3.16 5.71 0.24
N LEU A 76 2.89 5.68 1.55
CA LEU A 76 2.66 6.90 2.33
C LEU A 76 3.85 7.27 3.21
N PHE A 77 4.97 6.58 3.06
CA PHE A 77 6.15 6.82 3.88
C PHE A 77 7.43 6.60 3.09
N ASP A 78 8.45 7.42 3.35
CA ASP A 78 9.69 7.42 2.56
C ASP A 78 10.49 6.12 2.68
N ILE A 79 10.34 5.39 3.79
CA ILE A 79 11.15 4.21 4.06
C ILE A 79 10.88 3.10 3.03
N ASP A 80 9.61 2.81 2.73
CA ASP A 80 9.28 1.74 1.79
C ASP A 80 9.23 2.20 0.34
N LEU A 81 9.34 3.49 0.11
CA LEU A 81 9.29 4.07 -1.23
C LEU A 81 10.39 3.50 -2.13
N TYR A 82 11.61 3.43 -1.63
CA TYR A 82 12.73 2.91 -2.42
C TYR A 82 12.60 1.42 -2.68
N VAL A 83 12.13 0.66 -1.70
CA VAL A 83 11.92 -0.77 -1.85
C VAL A 83 10.87 -1.05 -2.91
N LEU A 84 9.74 -0.34 -2.85
CA LEU A 84 8.68 -0.50 -3.83
C LEU A 84 9.11 -0.05 -5.22
N ALA A 85 9.83 1.08 -5.31
CA ALA A 85 10.32 1.58 -6.58
C ALA A 85 11.27 0.61 -7.28
N SER A 86 12.11 -0.09 -6.51
CA SER A 86 13.03 -1.09 -7.04
C SER A 86 12.31 -2.29 -7.65
N HIS A 87 11.08 -2.55 -7.22
CA HIS A 87 10.29 -3.70 -7.68
C HIS A 87 9.10 -3.29 -8.54
N LYS A 88 9.09 -2.04 -8.99
CA LYS A 88 7.96 -1.47 -9.74
C LYS A 88 7.60 -2.30 -10.97
N LYS A 89 8.59 -2.76 -11.71
CA LYS A 89 8.37 -3.59 -12.89
C LYS A 89 7.74 -4.93 -12.54
N GLU A 90 8.19 -5.54 -11.46
CA GLU A 90 7.65 -6.82 -10.99
C GLU A 90 6.16 -6.71 -10.67
N PHE A 91 5.75 -5.62 -10.01
CA PHE A 91 4.35 -5.37 -9.75
C PHE A 91 3.58 -5.10 -11.05
N SER A 92 4.16 -4.29 -11.94
CA SER A 92 3.53 -3.97 -13.23
C SER A 92 3.28 -5.22 -14.06
N ASP A 93 4.22 -6.17 -14.08
CA ASP A 93 4.08 -7.43 -14.79
C ASP A 93 2.90 -8.26 -14.24
N ASN A 94 2.46 -7.98 -13.02
CA ASN A 94 1.31 -8.64 -12.38
C ASN A 94 0.05 -7.77 -12.38
N GLY A 95 0.04 -6.71 -13.18
CA GLY A 95 -1.14 -5.83 -13.30
C GLY A 95 -1.33 -4.86 -12.14
N ILE A 96 -0.26 -4.60 -11.36
CA ILE A 96 -0.31 -3.73 -10.20
C ILE A 96 0.55 -2.51 -10.44
N THR A 97 -0.04 -1.32 -10.35
CA THR A 97 0.69 -0.06 -10.51
C THR A 97 1.21 0.41 -9.16
N VAL A 98 2.51 0.63 -9.05
CA VAL A 98 3.11 1.20 -7.85
C VAL A 98 3.22 2.70 -8.03
N ILE A 99 2.56 3.44 -7.17
CA ILE A 99 2.58 4.90 -7.18
C ILE A 99 3.47 5.35 -6.04
N VAL A 100 4.61 5.92 -6.39
CA VAL A 100 5.56 6.46 -5.42
C VAL A 100 5.85 7.90 -5.80
N SER A 101 6.17 8.71 -4.80
CA SER A 101 6.60 10.07 -5.07
C SER A 101 7.90 10.03 -5.87
N ASP A 102 8.00 10.92 -6.84
CA ASP A 102 9.24 11.05 -7.60
C ASP A 102 10.31 11.59 -6.65
N THR A 103 11.40 10.84 -6.49
CA THR A 103 12.49 11.25 -5.61
C THR A 103 13.17 12.53 -6.10
N ASP A 104 13.04 12.86 -7.36
CA ASP A 104 13.59 14.10 -7.91
C ASP A 104 12.78 15.33 -7.48
N VAL A 105 11.58 15.13 -6.99
CA VAL A 105 10.69 16.19 -6.53
C VAL A 105 10.89 16.49 -5.06
N ILE A 106 11.47 15.57 -4.34
CA ILE A 106 11.67 15.68 -2.90
C ILE A 106 12.90 16.51 -2.54
#